data_eb566cf6c9a66667ea078de5f3fae510
#
_entry.id   eb566cf6c9a66667ea078de5f3fae510
#
_cell.length_a   1.000
_cell.length_b   1.000
_cell.length_c   1.000
_cell.angle_alpha   90.00
_cell.angle_beta   90.00
_cell.angle_gamma   90.00
#
_symmetry.space_group_name_H-M   'P 1'
#
loop_
_entity.id
_entity.type
_entity.pdbx_description
1 polymer ?
#
loop_
_entity_poly.entity_id
_entity_poly.type
_entity_poly.pdbx_seq_one_letter_code
_entity_poly.pdbx_strand_id
1 'polypeptide(L)'
;MALTDPLGDMLTRIRNGQQAKKDSVVSPASKLRARVLDVLQREGYIRGYSEELLGNHPGLRIELKYFEGQPAIKHVARVSKPGRRVYSGSKELPVIRNGLGITIVSTPRGVLSDAEAREQNVGGEVLAEVF
;
A
#
# COMPACT_ATOMS: atom_id res chain seq x y z
N MET A 1 25.83 5.11 3.89
CA MET A 1 24.78 5.61 2.99
C MET A 1 23.43 5.10 3.47
N ALA A 2 22.46 5.98 3.60
CA ALA A 2 21.11 5.57 3.99
C ALA A 2 20.41 4.88 2.82
N LEU A 3 19.72 3.81 3.12
CA LEU A 3 18.86 3.14 2.15
C LEU A 3 17.60 3.97 1.94
N THR A 4 17.16 4.09 0.69
CA THR A 4 15.91 4.76 0.36
C THR A 4 14.77 3.74 0.26
N ASP A 5 13.58 4.13 0.67
CA ASP A 5 12.39 3.30 0.57
C ASP A 5 11.24 4.13 -0.01
N PRO A 6 11.18 4.24 -1.35
CA PRO A 6 10.15 5.04 -2.00
C PRO A 6 8.72 4.58 -1.69
N LEU A 7 8.49 3.28 -1.59
CA LEU A 7 7.17 2.75 -1.22
C LEU A 7 6.82 3.12 0.22
N GLY A 8 7.78 2.96 1.14
CA GLY A 8 7.60 3.34 2.54
C GLY A 8 7.30 4.83 2.68
N ASP A 9 7.96 5.67 1.89
CA ASP A 9 7.69 7.11 1.86
C ASP A 9 6.25 7.40 1.43
N MET A 10 5.76 6.74 0.38
CA MET A 10 4.38 6.91 -0.06
C MET A 10 3.39 6.51 1.05
N LEU A 11 3.62 5.37 1.69
CA LEU A 11 2.75 4.90 2.77
C LEU A 11 2.76 5.86 3.95
N THR A 12 3.92 6.45 4.27
CA THR A 12 4.04 7.47 5.31
C THR A 12 3.26 8.73 4.96
N ARG A 13 3.31 9.17 3.71
CA ARG A 13 2.52 10.32 3.24
C ARG A 13 1.02 10.07 3.39
N ILE A 14 0.57 8.86 3.05
CA ILE A 14 -0.84 8.47 3.22
C ILE A 14 -1.21 8.53 4.71
N ARG A 15 -0.41 7.92 5.58
CA ARG A 15 -0.65 7.90 7.02
C ARG A 15 -0.73 9.31 7.59
N ASN A 16 0.25 10.15 7.27
CA ASN A 16 0.29 11.51 7.76
C ASN A 16 -0.87 12.34 7.24
N GLY A 17 -1.25 12.17 5.96
CA GLY A 17 -2.41 12.83 5.38
C GLY A 17 -3.71 12.45 6.06
N GLN A 18 -3.88 11.16 6.37
CA GLN A 18 -5.06 10.68 7.10
C GLN A 18 -5.13 11.28 8.52
N GLN A 19 -4.00 11.35 9.22
CA GLN A 19 -3.94 11.94 10.56
C GLN A 19 -4.26 13.43 10.52
N ALA A 20 -3.85 14.13 9.47
CA ALA A 20 -4.12 15.56 9.30
C ALA A 20 -5.47 15.83 8.65
N LYS A 21 -6.28 14.80 8.38
CA LYS A 21 -7.62 14.91 7.78
C LYS A 21 -7.58 15.56 6.40
N LYS A 22 -6.54 15.31 5.62
CA LYS A 22 -6.42 15.84 4.26
C LYS A 22 -7.30 15.04 3.30
N ASP A 23 -7.77 15.70 2.24
CA ASP A 23 -8.55 15.03 1.19
C ASP A 23 -7.67 14.19 0.28
N SER A 24 -6.44 14.63 0.05
CA SER A 24 -5.51 13.94 -0.84
C SER A 24 -4.06 14.23 -0.44
N VAL A 25 -3.17 13.37 -0.93
CA VAL A 25 -1.71 13.56 -0.82
C VAL A 25 -1.08 13.23 -2.17
N VAL A 26 0.10 13.78 -2.43
CA VAL A 26 0.84 13.52 -3.67
C VAL A 26 2.15 12.83 -3.33
N SER A 27 2.48 11.80 -4.10
CA SER A 27 3.71 11.03 -3.97
C SER A 27 4.40 10.92 -5.33
N PRO A 28 5.73 10.82 -5.37
CA PRO A 28 6.39 10.49 -6.64
C PRO A 28 5.83 9.19 -7.24
N ALA A 29 5.74 9.13 -8.56
CA ALA A 29 5.15 8.01 -9.26
C ALA A 29 6.16 6.90 -9.54
N SER A 30 5.68 5.66 -9.52
CA SER A 30 6.37 4.49 -10.05
C SER A 30 5.33 3.41 -10.33
N LYS A 31 5.71 2.41 -11.13
CA LYS A 31 4.81 1.29 -11.42
C LYS A 31 4.44 0.53 -10.14
N LEU A 32 5.41 0.28 -9.27
CA LEU A 32 5.16 -0.44 -8.02
C LEU A 32 4.19 0.33 -7.14
N ARG A 33 4.41 1.64 -6.97
CA ARG A 33 3.53 2.48 -6.14
C ARG A 33 2.11 2.49 -6.69
N ALA A 34 1.95 2.61 -8.03
CA ALA A 34 0.63 2.58 -8.65
C ALA A 34 -0.06 1.24 -8.42
N ARG A 35 0.68 0.12 -8.52
CA ARG A 35 0.11 -1.22 -8.28
C ARG A 35 -0.33 -1.39 -6.83
N VAL A 36 0.43 -0.86 -5.87
CA VAL A 36 0.04 -0.87 -4.46
C VAL A 36 -1.23 -0.05 -4.26
N LEU A 37 -1.34 1.11 -4.90
CA LEU A 37 -2.55 1.94 -4.83
C LEU A 37 -3.75 1.23 -5.45
N ASP A 38 -3.56 0.46 -6.53
CA ASP A 38 -4.65 -0.35 -7.11
C ASP A 38 -5.21 -1.33 -6.08
N VAL A 39 -4.34 -1.99 -5.30
CA VAL A 39 -4.79 -2.91 -4.26
C VAL A 39 -5.54 -2.16 -3.16
N LEU A 40 -5.00 -1.04 -2.69
CA LEU A 40 -5.66 -0.23 -1.66
C LEU A 40 -7.04 0.24 -2.11
N GLN A 41 -7.19 0.60 -3.37
CA GLN A 41 -8.48 1.02 -3.93
C GLN A 41 -9.46 -0.16 -4.02
N ARG A 42 -9.01 -1.30 -4.54
CA ARG A 42 -9.85 -2.50 -4.64
C ARG A 42 -10.36 -2.95 -3.29
N GLU A 43 -9.51 -2.85 -2.27
CA GLU A 43 -9.85 -3.29 -0.91
C GLU A 43 -10.57 -2.20 -0.11
N GLY A 44 -10.84 -1.04 -0.72
CA GLY A 44 -11.67 -0.01 -0.10
C GLY A 44 -10.95 0.90 0.88
N TYR A 45 -9.63 0.97 0.85
CA TYR A 45 -8.84 1.79 1.77
C TYR A 45 -8.61 3.21 1.28
N ILE A 46 -8.63 3.43 -0.03
CA ILE A 46 -8.56 4.77 -0.63
C ILE A 46 -9.68 4.93 -1.65
N ARG A 47 -10.02 6.18 -1.99
CA ARG A 47 -11.06 6.45 -2.99
C ARG A 47 -10.55 6.19 -4.41
N GLY A 48 -9.27 6.47 -4.65
CA GLY A 48 -8.63 6.29 -5.94
C GLY A 48 -7.37 7.12 -6.02
N TYR A 49 -6.80 7.17 -7.22
CA TYR A 49 -5.63 8.00 -7.47
C TYR A 49 -5.60 8.43 -8.93
N SER A 50 -4.83 9.48 -9.22
CA SER A 50 -4.64 9.99 -10.57
C SER A 50 -3.22 10.49 -10.73
N GLU A 51 -2.79 10.66 -11.98
CA GLU A 51 -1.48 11.22 -12.27
C GLU A 51 -1.51 12.73 -12.06
N GLU A 52 -0.47 13.26 -11.42
CA GLU A 52 -0.30 14.70 -11.19
C GLU A 52 1.18 14.99 -11.15
N LEU A 53 1.60 16.11 -11.76
CA LEU A 53 3.00 16.49 -11.71
C LEU A 53 3.36 16.94 -10.30
N LEU A 54 4.51 16.45 -9.82
CA LEU A 54 5.13 16.88 -8.57
C LEU A 54 6.35 17.70 -8.96
N GLY A 55 6.16 19.00 -9.09
CA GLY A 55 7.14 19.85 -9.76
C GLY A 55 7.22 19.48 -11.23
N ASN A 56 8.40 19.10 -11.71
CA ASN A 56 8.61 18.63 -13.09
C ASN A 56 8.65 17.12 -13.22
N HIS A 57 8.33 16.39 -12.15
CA HIS A 57 8.40 14.93 -12.12
C HIS A 57 7.02 14.30 -12.07
N PRO A 58 6.86 13.08 -12.64
CA PRO A 58 5.59 12.36 -12.51
C PRO A 58 5.26 12.07 -11.05
N GLY A 59 4.02 12.32 -10.68
CA GLY A 59 3.52 12.03 -9.34
C GLY A 59 2.16 11.33 -9.39
N LEU A 60 1.74 10.86 -8.24
CA LEU A 60 0.43 10.25 -8.03
C LEU A 60 -0.31 11.02 -6.96
N ARG A 61 -1.49 11.54 -7.32
CA ARG A 61 -2.39 12.17 -6.37
C ARG A 61 -3.30 11.09 -5.82
N ILE A 62 -3.25 10.87 -4.52
CA ILE A 62 -3.97 9.80 -3.83
C ILE A 62 -5.14 10.42 -3.10
N GLU A 63 -6.36 10.00 -3.47
CA GLU A 63 -7.58 10.49 -2.84
C GLU A 63 -7.87 9.66 -1.60
N LEU A 64 -7.78 10.28 -0.43
CA LEU A 64 -7.95 9.61 0.85
C LEU A 64 -9.42 9.36 1.16
N LYS A 65 -9.69 8.36 1.98
CA LYS A 65 -11.06 7.93 2.29
C LYS A 65 -11.34 8.04 3.77
N TYR A 66 -12.51 8.54 4.11
CA TYR A 66 -12.98 8.65 5.48
C TYR A 66 -14.39 8.08 5.58
N PHE A 67 -14.73 7.56 6.74
CA PHE A 67 -16.07 7.09 7.05
C PHE A 67 -16.48 7.69 8.38
N GLU A 68 -17.54 8.51 8.38
CA GLU A 68 -18.02 9.20 9.57
C GLU A 68 -16.92 9.98 10.28
N GLY A 69 -16.07 10.66 9.50
CA GLY A 69 -14.97 11.47 10.02
C GLY A 69 -13.73 10.68 10.44
N GLN A 70 -13.76 9.36 10.32
CA GLN A 70 -12.62 8.50 10.69
C GLN A 70 -11.87 8.03 9.45
N PRO A 71 -10.51 7.99 9.50
CA PRO A 71 -9.73 7.47 8.38
C PRO A 71 -10.10 6.02 8.05
N ALA A 72 -10.19 5.70 6.77
CA ALA A 72 -10.38 4.32 6.34
C ALA A 72 -9.18 3.46 6.65
N ILE A 73 -7.98 4.03 6.59
CA ILE A 73 -6.75 3.36 7.00
C ILE A 73 -6.45 3.76 8.44
N LYS A 74 -6.53 2.79 9.35
CA LYS A 74 -6.20 2.99 10.76
C LYS A 74 -4.74 2.68 11.04
N HIS A 75 -4.15 1.77 10.25
CA HIS A 75 -2.76 1.36 10.38
C HIS A 75 -2.22 0.99 9.02
N VAL A 76 -1.03 1.47 8.70
CA VAL A 76 -0.28 1.06 7.52
C VAL A 76 1.19 1.00 7.89
N ALA A 77 1.86 -0.11 7.57
CA ALA A 77 3.27 -0.30 7.88
C ALA A 77 3.97 -1.08 6.77
N ARG A 78 5.21 -0.70 6.48
CA ARG A 78 6.09 -1.50 5.62
C ARG A 78 6.47 -2.78 6.35
N VAL A 79 6.47 -3.89 5.62
CA VAL A 79 6.93 -5.19 6.13
C VAL A 79 8.30 -5.48 5.52
N SER A 80 8.37 -5.67 4.20
CA SER A 80 9.64 -5.86 3.49
C SER A 80 10.27 -4.50 3.21
N LYS A 81 11.54 -4.34 3.56
CA LYS A 81 12.26 -3.06 3.43
C LYS A 81 13.55 -3.28 2.64
N PRO A 82 14.13 -2.23 2.03
CA PRO A 82 15.37 -2.38 1.28
C PRO A 82 16.50 -3.05 2.05
N GLY A 83 16.59 -2.81 3.36
CA GLY A 83 17.62 -3.42 4.20
C GLY A 83 17.23 -4.78 4.79
N ARG A 84 15.97 -5.19 4.65
CA ARG A 84 15.46 -6.43 5.21
C ARG A 84 14.26 -6.91 4.42
N ARG A 85 14.50 -7.70 3.39
CA ARG A 85 13.43 -8.23 2.54
C ARG A 85 12.68 -9.37 3.25
N VAL A 86 11.37 -9.41 3.08
CA VAL A 86 10.49 -10.42 3.68
C VAL A 86 9.67 -11.10 2.59
N TYR A 87 9.80 -12.41 2.48
CA TYR A 87 9.09 -13.22 1.50
C TYR A 87 8.23 -14.27 2.21
N SER A 88 7.13 -14.67 1.57
CA SER A 88 6.25 -15.68 2.13
C SER A 88 5.61 -16.50 1.01
N GLY A 89 5.42 -17.80 1.24
CA GLY A 89 4.59 -18.63 0.38
C GLY A 89 3.12 -18.34 0.60
N SER A 90 2.28 -18.79 -0.33
CA SER A 90 0.83 -18.50 -0.28
C SER A 90 0.17 -19.00 1.00
N LYS A 91 0.64 -20.11 1.54
CA LYS A 91 0.05 -20.73 2.74
C LYS A 91 0.51 -20.10 4.05
N GLU A 92 1.65 -19.41 4.02
CA GLU A 92 2.25 -18.78 5.19
C GLU A 92 1.99 -17.28 5.26
N LEU A 93 1.22 -16.71 4.33
CA LEU A 93 0.91 -15.28 4.34
C LEU A 93 0.18 -14.89 5.63
N PRO A 94 0.63 -13.83 6.30
CA PRO A 94 -0.02 -13.38 7.53
C PRO A 94 -1.48 -13.01 7.31
N VAL A 95 -2.31 -13.31 8.30
CA VAL A 95 -3.69 -12.85 8.35
C VAL A 95 -3.75 -11.67 9.32
N ILE A 96 -4.18 -10.51 8.83
CA ILE A 96 -4.20 -9.27 9.61
C ILE A 96 -5.59 -9.07 10.19
N ARG A 97 -5.65 -8.89 11.51
CA ARG A 97 -6.91 -8.60 12.23
C ARG A 97 -8.01 -9.62 11.89
N ASN A 98 -7.68 -10.93 11.88
CA ASN A 98 -8.62 -12.01 11.59
C ASN A 98 -9.32 -11.84 10.22
N GLY A 99 -8.61 -11.30 9.24
CA GLY A 99 -9.13 -11.09 7.90
C GLY A 99 -9.79 -9.74 7.70
N LEU A 100 -9.83 -8.87 8.71
CA LEU A 100 -10.36 -7.51 8.55
C LEU A 100 -9.35 -6.56 7.93
N GLY A 101 -8.06 -6.88 8.02
CA GLY A 101 -6.99 -6.16 7.35
C GLY A 101 -6.42 -6.97 6.20
N ILE A 102 -5.38 -6.42 5.56
CA ILE A 102 -4.71 -7.09 4.43
C ILE A 102 -3.20 -6.97 4.56
N THR A 103 -2.48 -7.90 3.91
CA THR A 103 -1.12 -7.63 3.49
C THR A 103 -1.12 -7.41 1.98
N ILE A 104 -0.17 -6.60 1.52
CA ILE A 104 0.01 -6.33 0.08
C ILE A 104 1.26 -7.09 -0.34
N VAL A 105 1.14 -7.96 -1.33
CA VAL A 105 2.17 -8.91 -1.72
C VAL A 105 2.54 -8.72 -3.18
N SER A 106 3.86 -8.62 -3.45
CA SER A 106 4.36 -8.58 -4.83
C SER A 106 4.62 -10.02 -5.28
N THR A 107 3.85 -10.49 -6.23
CA THR A 107 3.89 -11.88 -6.70
C THR A 107 4.25 -11.94 -8.19
N PRO A 108 4.60 -13.13 -8.73
CA PRO A 108 4.78 -13.28 -10.18
C PRO A 108 3.52 -12.94 -10.99
N ARG A 109 2.35 -12.92 -10.37
CA ARG A 109 1.08 -12.56 -11.03
C ARG A 109 0.67 -11.11 -10.77
N GLY A 110 1.57 -10.30 -10.22
CA GLY A 110 1.33 -8.90 -9.93
C GLY A 110 1.26 -8.61 -8.44
N VAL A 111 0.91 -7.36 -8.11
CA VAL A 111 0.75 -6.94 -6.73
C VAL A 111 -0.68 -7.25 -6.31
N LEU A 112 -0.82 -8.05 -5.25
CA LEU A 112 -2.10 -8.61 -4.82
C LEU A 112 -2.28 -8.41 -3.31
N SER A 113 -3.52 -8.50 -2.84
CA SER A 113 -3.79 -8.67 -1.42
C SER A 113 -3.48 -10.12 -1.03
N ASP A 114 -3.31 -10.37 0.28
CA ASP A 114 -3.08 -11.73 0.78
C ASP A 114 -4.20 -12.70 0.37
N ALA A 115 -5.46 -12.25 0.44
CA ALA A 115 -6.59 -13.08 0.04
C ALA A 115 -6.52 -13.44 -1.45
N GLU A 116 -6.20 -12.48 -2.32
CA GLU A 116 -6.04 -12.73 -3.75
C GLU A 116 -4.87 -13.69 -4.01
N ALA A 117 -3.76 -13.51 -3.29
CA ALA A 117 -2.57 -14.36 -3.44
C ALA A 117 -2.87 -15.79 -3.01
N ARG A 118 -3.60 -15.97 -1.90
CA ARG A 118 -4.02 -17.30 -1.45
C ARG A 118 -4.94 -17.99 -2.46
N GLU A 119 -5.89 -17.24 -2.99
CA GLU A 119 -6.83 -17.76 -4.00
C GLU A 119 -6.09 -18.23 -5.26
N GLN A 120 -5.08 -17.48 -5.69
CA GLN A 120 -4.28 -17.83 -6.86
C GLN A 120 -3.13 -18.78 -6.54
N ASN A 121 -2.95 -19.15 -5.27
CA ASN A 121 -1.90 -20.05 -4.80
C ASN A 121 -0.50 -19.56 -5.18
N VAL A 122 -0.25 -18.26 -4.98
CA VAL A 122 1.06 -17.64 -5.23
C VAL A 122 1.55 -16.92 -3.98
N GLY A 123 2.84 -16.93 -3.78
CA GLY A 123 3.51 -16.16 -2.73
C GLY A 123 4.42 -15.12 -3.35
N GLY A 124 5.11 -14.38 -2.52
CA GLY A 124 6.04 -13.37 -2.97
C GLY A 124 6.56 -12.49 -1.84
N GLU A 125 6.96 -11.29 -2.21
CA GLU A 125 7.46 -10.31 -1.25
C GLU A 125 6.29 -9.63 -0.53
N VAL A 126 6.28 -9.71 0.80
CA VAL A 126 5.26 -9.07 1.63
C VAL A 126 5.63 -7.61 1.80
N LEU A 127 5.00 -6.72 1.04
CA LEU A 127 5.37 -5.31 0.97
C LEU A 127 4.91 -4.52 2.19
N ALA A 128 3.66 -4.69 2.59
CA ALA A 128 3.05 -3.87 3.64
C ALA A 128 1.87 -4.58 4.29
N GLU A 129 1.49 -4.08 5.46
CA GLU A 129 0.25 -4.50 6.12
C GLU A 129 -0.63 -3.28 6.35
N VAL A 130 -1.94 -3.46 6.23
CA VAL A 130 -2.93 -2.37 6.31
C VAL A 130 -4.17 -2.87 7.04
N PHE A 131 -4.68 -2.04 7.94
CA PHE A 131 -6.03 -2.23 8.48
C PHE A 131 -6.64 -0.93 8.92
#